data_7d40ae2c39831401c4fe19e369ecc81f
#
_entry.id   7d40ae2c39831401c4fe19e369ecc81f
#
_cell.length_a   1.000
_cell.length_b   1.000
_cell.length_c   1.000
_cell.angle_alpha   90.00
_cell.angle_beta   90.00
_cell.angle_gamma   90.00
#
_symmetry.space_group_name_H-M   'P 1'
#
loop_
_entity.id
_entity.type
_entity.pdbx_description
1 polymer ?
#
loop_
_entity_poly.entity_id
_entity_poly.type
_entity_poly.pdbx_seq_one_letter_code
_entity_poly.pdbx_strand_id
1 'polypeptide(L)'
;YLKPYSNSLALGMWIIGLILHIVLIISFTKNYVIGFNINKVFPSWFIVYVGIVVASVTSPAFNMAGVGQIAFWFGFICYFILLPLVLYRIIKVKNIPEPALPTIVILSAPASLCLAGYMNAFQEKSLAIVYLLLALSQITYILILLTLPKLLKLKFYPSYSAFTFPLVISGISLKLTNAFLTNMGNTMALFKYLVKLEELVAVVMVLYVLFRYINFLFTNKESIKS
;
A
#
# COMPACT_ATOMS: atom_id res chain seq x y z
N TYR A 1 -7.36 2.29 17.69
CA TYR A 1 -7.29 1.52 18.96
C TYR A 1 -7.12 2.42 20.19
N LEU A 2 -6.28 3.46 20.17
CA LEU A 2 -6.07 4.36 21.32
C LEU A 2 -7.19 5.39 21.53
N LYS A 3 -7.89 5.77 20.44
CA LYS A 3 -8.92 6.80 20.47
C LYS A 3 -10.02 6.59 21.54
N PRO A 4 -10.53 5.36 21.78
CA PRO A 4 -11.53 5.13 22.82
C PRO A 4 -11.02 5.42 24.24
N TYR A 5 -9.70 5.33 24.47
CA TYR A 5 -9.08 5.55 25.77
C TYR A 5 -8.61 7.00 25.96
N SER A 6 -8.04 7.60 24.90
CA SER A 6 -7.58 9.00 24.90
C SER A 6 -7.54 9.54 23.48
N ASN A 7 -8.50 10.41 23.16
CA ASN A 7 -8.58 11.05 21.85
C ASN A 7 -7.39 11.98 21.61
N SER A 8 -6.97 12.74 22.63
CA SER A 8 -5.84 13.68 22.51
C SER A 8 -4.51 12.97 22.28
N LEU A 9 -4.26 11.85 22.98
CA LEU A 9 -3.06 11.04 22.78
C LEU A 9 -3.06 10.41 21.38
N ALA A 10 -4.19 9.85 20.97
CA ALA A 10 -4.31 9.26 19.62
C ALA A 10 -4.09 10.30 18.51
N LEU A 11 -4.66 11.50 18.64
CA LEU A 11 -4.46 12.60 17.71
C LEU A 11 -2.99 13.06 17.71
N GLY A 12 -2.38 13.21 18.89
CA GLY A 12 -0.96 13.59 18.99
C GLY A 12 -0.04 12.60 18.28
N MET A 13 -0.25 11.29 18.48
CA MET A 13 0.51 10.24 17.79
C MET A 13 0.28 10.25 16.28
N TRP A 14 -0.96 10.52 15.83
CA TRP A 14 -1.27 10.62 14.40
C TRP A 14 -0.54 11.80 13.76
N ILE A 15 -0.53 12.98 14.42
CA ILE A 15 0.20 14.17 13.92
C ILE A 15 1.70 13.92 13.89
N ILE A 16 2.27 13.32 14.95
CA ILE A 16 3.71 12.96 14.99
C ILE A 16 4.05 12.02 13.84
N GLY A 17 3.22 10.98 13.60
CA GLY A 17 3.41 10.06 12.49
C GLY A 17 3.41 10.76 11.13
N LEU A 18 2.50 11.70 10.91
CA LEU A 18 2.42 12.50 9.69
C LEU A 18 3.67 13.39 9.50
N ILE A 19 4.10 14.08 10.56
CA ILE A 19 5.31 14.92 10.52
C ILE A 19 6.55 14.07 10.21
N LEU A 20 6.71 12.93 10.88
CA LEU A 20 7.82 12.02 10.62
C LEU A 20 7.81 11.51 9.18
N HIS A 21 6.63 11.21 8.61
CA HIS A 21 6.52 10.79 7.23
C HIS A 21 6.94 11.89 6.26
N ILE A 22 6.54 13.14 6.52
CA ILE A 22 6.98 14.31 5.71
C ILE A 22 8.51 14.49 5.78
N VAL A 23 9.10 14.38 6.97
CA VAL A 23 10.57 14.43 7.15
C VAL A 23 11.26 13.32 6.34
N LEU A 24 10.70 12.10 6.34
CA LEU A 24 11.22 10.99 5.54
C LEU A 24 11.11 11.27 4.04
N ILE A 25 10.01 11.84 3.56
CA ILE A 25 9.86 12.25 2.14
C ILE A 25 10.96 13.25 1.77
N ILE A 26 11.17 14.28 2.56
CA ILE A 26 12.20 15.32 2.30
C ILE A 26 13.60 14.70 2.28
N SER A 27 13.93 13.89 3.30
CA SER A 27 15.21 13.20 3.40
C SER A 27 15.45 12.25 2.21
N PHE A 28 14.45 11.46 1.85
CA PHE A 28 14.53 10.54 0.73
C PHE A 28 14.71 11.28 -0.60
N THR A 29 13.95 12.36 -0.82
CA THR A 29 14.05 13.19 -2.02
C THR A 29 15.46 13.77 -2.15
N LYS A 30 16.02 14.31 -1.06
CA LYS A 30 17.39 14.83 -1.05
C LYS A 30 18.44 13.77 -1.43
N ASN A 31 18.29 12.55 -0.91
CA ASN A 31 19.33 11.53 -1.06
C ASN A 31 19.19 10.70 -2.35
N TYR A 32 17.99 10.57 -2.92
CA TYR A 32 17.75 9.65 -4.02
C TYR A 32 17.19 10.30 -5.30
N VAL A 33 16.52 11.46 -5.19
CA VAL A 33 15.96 12.16 -6.36
C VAL A 33 16.95 13.21 -6.88
N ILE A 34 17.64 13.97 -6.03
CA ILE A 34 18.63 14.96 -6.47
C ILE A 34 19.80 14.27 -7.17
N GLY A 35 20.29 13.13 -6.65
CA GLY A 35 21.29 12.28 -7.30
C GLY A 35 20.63 11.10 -8.05
N PHE A 36 19.68 11.38 -8.94
CA PHE A 36 18.85 10.35 -9.57
C PHE A 36 19.66 9.27 -10.27
N ASN A 37 19.35 8.02 -9.94
CA ASN A 37 19.88 6.84 -10.62
C ASN A 37 18.76 5.79 -10.75
N ILE A 38 18.41 5.44 -11.98
CA ILE A 38 17.33 4.48 -12.27
C ILE A 38 17.56 3.11 -11.61
N ASN A 39 18.82 2.70 -11.40
CA ASN A 39 19.13 1.44 -10.73
C ASN A 39 18.78 1.43 -9.24
N LYS A 40 18.61 2.60 -8.62
CA LYS A 40 18.15 2.77 -7.24
C LYS A 40 16.63 2.90 -7.10
N VAL A 41 15.91 2.91 -8.21
CA VAL A 41 14.44 2.94 -8.21
C VAL A 41 13.91 1.53 -7.95
N PHE A 42 13.11 1.40 -6.91
CA PHE A 42 12.44 0.17 -6.51
C PHE A 42 10.94 0.43 -6.29
N PRO A 43 10.09 -0.60 -6.33
CA PRO A 43 8.66 -0.45 -5.97
C PRO A 43 8.43 0.15 -4.59
N SER A 44 9.38 0.01 -3.66
CA SER A 44 9.35 0.63 -2.33
C SER A 44 9.35 2.17 -2.35
N TRP A 45 9.70 2.82 -3.46
CA TRP A 45 9.56 4.27 -3.60
C TRP A 45 8.11 4.74 -3.43
N PHE A 46 7.15 3.90 -3.79
CA PHE A 46 5.73 4.19 -3.52
C PHE A 46 5.42 4.32 -2.03
N ILE A 47 6.12 3.56 -1.16
CA ILE A 47 5.91 3.66 0.29
C ILE A 47 6.24 5.07 0.77
N VAL A 48 7.30 5.68 0.24
CA VAL A 48 7.75 7.01 0.64
C VAL A 48 6.75 8.09 0.21
N TYR A 49 6.35 8.09 -1.06
CA TYR A 49 5.55 9.20 -1.61
C TYR A 49 4.05 8.96 -1.55
N VAL A 50 3.60 7.74 -1.82
CA VAL A 50 2.16 7.41 -1.79
C VAL A 50 1.71 6.97 -0.41
N GLY A 51 2.63 6.46 0.42
CA GLY A 51 2.32 6.02 1.79
C GLY A 51 1.68 7.08 2.67
N ILE A 52 1.92 8.36 2.42
CA ILE A 52 1.28 9.47 3.15
C ILE A 52 -0.26 9.45 3.01
N VAL A 53 -0.80 8.81 1.98
CA VAL A 53 -2.26 8.66 1.78
C VAL A 53 -2.91 7.82 2.89
N VAL A 54 -2.14 7.10 3.71
CA VAL A 54 -2.66 6.51 4.96
C VAL A 54 -3.29 7.58 5.86
N ALA A 55 -2.77 8.81 5.85
CA ALA A 55 -3.39 9.92 6.54
C ALA A 55 -4.80 10.22 6.00
N SER A 56 -5.03 10.08 4.68
CA SER A 56 -6.36 10.25 4.07
C SER A 56 -7.35 9.18 4.55
N VAL A 57 -6.89 7.93 4.67
CA VAL A 57 -7.71 6.81 5.16
C VAL A 57 -8.13 7.03 6.61
N THR A 58 -7.25 7.62 7.42
CA THR A 58 -7.41 7.73 8.89
C THR A 58 -7.92 9.09 9.36
N SER A 59 -7.85 10.13 8.53
CA SER A 59 -8.23 11.51 8.87
C SER A 59 -9.66 11.68 9.37
N PRO A 60 -10.68 10.92 8.89
CA PRO A 60 -12.04 11.06 9.41
C PRO A 60 -12.16 10.69 10.89
N ALA A 61 -11.31 9.77 11.37
CA ALA A 61 -11.29 9.40 12.79
C ALA A 61 -10.95 10.56 13.72
N PHE A 62 -10.29 11.61 13.20
CA PHE A 62 -9.83 12.78 13.95
C PHE A 62 -10.51 14.09 13.51
N ASN A 63 -11.54 14.02 12.65
CA ASN A 63 -12.19 15.18 12.04
C ASN A 63 -11.21 16.09 11.25
N MET A 64 -10.16 15.49 10.68
CA MET A 64 -9.10 16.17 9.93
C MET A 64 -9.20 15.90 8.42
N ALA A 65 -10.42 15.89 7.87
CA ALA A 65 -10.66 15.57 6.45
C ALA A 65 -9.84 16.43 5.49
N GLY A 66 -9.67 17.74 5.78
CA GLY A 66 -8.84 18.63 4.95
C GLY A 66 -7.38 18.17 4.86
N VAL A 67 -6.79 17.74 5.97
CA VAL A 67 -5.41 17.17 5.97
C VAL A 67 -5.38 15.87 5.15
N GLY A 68 -6.40 15.03 5.30
CA GLY A 68 -6.55 13.81 4.50
C GLY A 68 -6.64 14.09 3.00
N GLN A 69 -7.38 15.12 2.60
CA GLN A 69 -7.51 15.54 1.20
C GLN A 69 -6.18 16.03 0.61
N ILE A 70 -5.42 16.82 1.36
CA ILE A 70 -4.07 17.28 0.95
C ILE A 70 -3.14 16.07 0.77
N ALA A 71 -3.12 15.15 1.73
CA ALA A 71 -2.33 13.93 1.65
C ALA A 71 -2.72 13.05 0.46
N PHE A 72 -4.02 12.95 0.16
CA PHE A 72 -4.52 12.25 -1.02
C PHE A 72 -3.97 12.84 -2.31
N TRP A 73 -4.14 14.16 -2.54
CA TRP A 73 -3.72 14.78 -3.78
C TRP A 73 -2.22 14.69 -3.99
N PHE A 74 -1.43 14.88 -2.92
CA PHE A 74 0.02 14.66 -2.98
C PHE A 74 0.36 13.24 -3.41
N GLY A 75 -0.17 12.23 -2.73
CA GLY A 75 0.12 10.84 -3.04
C GLY A 75 -0.42 10.40 -4.42
N PHE A 76 -1.59 10.90 -4.82
CA PHE A 76 -2.20 10.63 -6.12
C PHE A 76 -1.31 11.16 -7.26
N ILE A 77 -0.82 12.39 -7.17
CA ILE A 77 0.09 12.97 -8.16
C ILE A 77 1.41 12.18 -8.19
N CYS A 78 1.99 11.89 -7.02
CA CYS A 78 3.21 11.10 -6.92
C CYS A 78 3.03 9.68 -7.48
N TYR A 79 1.86 9.07 -7.33
CA TYR A 79 1.56 7.77 -7.92
C TYR A 79 1.71 7.78 -9.42
N PHE A 80 1.10 8.76 -10.12
CA PHE A 80 1.16 8.85 -11.58
C PHE A 80 2.56 9.23 -12.09
N ILE A 81 3.36 9.94 -11.33
CA ILE A 81 4.77 10.22 -11.66
C ILE A 81 5.62 8.97 -11.48
N LEU A 82 5.43 8.24 -10.38
CA LEU A 82 6.26 7.07 -10.05
C LEU A 82 5.88 5.82 -10.85
N LEU A 83 4.63 5.66 -11.23
CA LEU A 83 4.16 4.45 -11.92
C LEU A 83 4.95 4.16 -13.20
N PRO A 84 5.09 5.07 -14.17
CA PRO A 84 5.87 4.81 -15.36
C PRO A 84 7.35 4.57 -15.05
N LEU A 85 7.90 5.29 -14.06
CA LEU A 85 9.31 5.17 -13.67
C LEU A 85 9.62 3.78 -13.08
N VAL A 86 8.78 3.31 -12.17
CA VAL A 86 8.93 2.00 -11.53
C VAL A 86 8.67 0.87 -12.52
N LEU A 87 7.66 1.01 -13.39
CA LEU A 87 7.41 0.03 -14.46
C LEU A 87 8.58 -0.03 -15.44
N TYR A 88 9.14 1.10 -15.85
CA TYR A 88 10.34 1.14 -16.69
C TYR A 88 11.52 0.41 -16.02
N ARG A 89 11.74 0.64 -14.72
CA ARG A 89 12.77 -0.03 -13.95
C ARG A 89 12.60 -1.55 -13.93
N ILE A 90 11.36 -2.03 -13.72
CA ILE A 90 11.08 -3.47 -13.62
C ILE A 90 11.14 -4.15 -14.99
N ILE A 91 10.57 -3.53 -16.03
CA ILE A 91 10.35 -4.16 -17.33
C ILE A 91 11.56 -4.00 -18.26
N LYS A 92 12.17 -2.80 -18.31
CA LYS A 92 13.23 -2.46 -19.24
C LYS A 92 14.62 -2.59 -18.64
N VAL A 93 14.87 -1.93 -17.51
CA VAL A 93 16.19 -1.95 -16.86
C VAL A 93 16.44 -3.31 -16.21
N LYS A 94 15.41 -3.92 -15.62
CA LYS A 94 15.51 -5.24 -14.93
C LYS A 94 16.57 -5.20 -13.81
N ASN A 95 17.32 -6.24 -13.60
CA ASN A 95 18.46 -6.29 -12.66
C ASN A 95 18.08 -5.92 -11.21
N ILE A 96 16.90 -6.37 -10.76
CA ILE A 96 16.48 -6.23 -9.37
C ILE A 96 17.15 -7.34 -8.57
N PRO A 97 17.93 -7.04 -7.51
CA PRO A 97 18.52 -8.06 -6.65
C PRO A 97 17.45 -9.00 -6.06
N GLU A 98 17.78 -10.28 -5.96
CA GLU A 98 16.82 -11.29 -5.45
C GLU A 98 16.18 -10.91 -4.10
N PRO A 99 16.93 -10.37 -3.10
CA PRO A 99 16.32 -9.91 -1.84
C PRO A 99 15.30 -8.78 -1.99
N ALA A 100 15.32 -8.05 -3.10
CA ALA A 100 14.37 -6.95 -3.37
C ALA A 100 13.19 -7.39 -4.25
N LEU A 101 13.23 -8.58 -4.87
CA LEU A 101 12.13 -9.07 -5.73
C LEU A 101 10.76 -9.11 -5.03
N PRO A 102 10.64 -9.48 -3.74
CA PRO A 102 9.35 -9.44 -3.06
C PRO A 102 8.68 -8.05 -3.05
N THR A 103 9.49 -6.98 -3.15
CA THR A 103 8.93 -5.61 -3.19
C THR A 103 8.09 -5.32 -4.44
N ILE A 104 8.15 -6.16 -5.47
CA ILE A 104 7.30 -6.04 -6.67
C ILE A 104 5.81 -6.07 -6.30
N VAL A 105 5.44 -6.80 -5.24
CA VAL A 105 4.06 -6.86 -4.75
C VAL A 105 3.53 -5.49 -4.30
N ILE A 106 4.41 -4.56 -3.95
CA ILE A 106 4.02 -3.18 -3.59
C ILE A 106 3.27 -2.48 -4.73
N LEU A 107 3.47 -2.89 -6.00
CA LEU A 107 2.73 -2.30 -7.14
C LEU A 107 1.20 -2.36 -7.00
N SER A 108 0.65 -3.32 -6.25
CA SER A 108 -0.80 -3.40 -6.01
C SER A 108 -1.31 -2.41 -4.94
N ALA A 109 -0.40 -1.79 -4.17
CA ALA A 109 -0.80 -0.92 -3.07
C ALA A 109 -1.17 0.52 -3.48
N PRO A 110 -0.44 1.23 -4.36
CA PRO A 110 -0.60 2.66 -4.54
C PRO A 110 -2.00 3.08 -5.01
N ALA A 111 -2.53 2.44 -6.07
CA ALA A 111 -3.87 2.71 -6.56
C ALA A 111 -4.94 2.36 -5.51
N SER A 112 -4.78 1.21 -4.85
CA SER A 112 -5.68 0.74 -3.80
C SER A 112 -5.67 1.68 -2.59
N LEU A 113 -4.49 2.15 -2.18
CA LEU A 113 -4.36 3.10 -1.08
C LEU A 113 -4.96 4.47 -1.43
N CYS A 114 -4.72 4.98 -2.65
CA CYS A 114 -5.36 6.19 -3.14
C CYS A 114 -6.89 6.02 -3.17
N LEU A 115 -7.39 4.89 -3.66
CA LEU A 115 -8.83 4.62 -3.69
C LEU A 115 -9.43 4.60 -2.28
N ALA A 116 -8.82 3.89 -1.33
CA ALA A 116 -9.26 3.85 0.05
C ALA A 116 -9.19 5.25 0.71
N GLY A 117 -8.13 6.03 0.45
CA GLY A 117 -7.98 7.39 0.92
C GLY A 117 -9.06 8.32 0.36
N TYR A 118 -9.36 8.20 -0.94
CA TYR A 118 -10.42 8.96 -1.59
C TYR A 118 -11.79 8.65 -1.01
N MET A 119 -12.08 7.36 -0.80
CA MET A 119 -13.35 6.92 -0.19
C MET A 119 -13.56 7.47 1.21
N ASN A 120 -12.49 7.64 2.00
CA ASN A 120 -12.56 8.09 3.38
C ASN A 120 -12.51 9.63 3.52
N ALA A 121 -11.58 10.32 2.83
CA ALA A 121 -11.34 11.74 3.06
C ALA A 121 -12.32 12.69 2.34
N PHE A 122 -13.03 12.20 1.31
CA PHE A 122 -13.94 13.04 0.53
C PHE A 122 -15.40 12.65 0.79
N GLN A 123 -16.26 13.64 1.03
CA GLN A 123 -17.72 13.43 1.13
C GLN A 123 -18.32 13.26 -0.26
N GLU A 124 -18.08 14.23 -1.15
CA GLU A 124 -18.48 14.15 -2.54
C GLU A 124 -17.37 13.47 -3.37
N LYS A 125 -17.75 12.49 -4.17
CA LYS A 125 -16.83 11.65 -4.93
C LYS A 125 -17.12 11.73 -6.43
N SER A 126 -16.09 12.09 -7.20
CA SER A 126 -16.15 11.97 -8.65
C SER A 126 -16.07 10.51 -9.07
N LEU A 127 -17.09 10.02 -9.76
CA LEU A 127 -17.12 8.65 -10.29
C LEU A 127 -15.94 8.37 -11.24
N ALA A 128 -15.47 9.38 -11.97
CA ALA A 128 -14.30 9.24 -12.84
C ALA A 128 -13.03 8.84 -12.05
N ILE A 129 -12.77 9.51 -10.91
CA ILE A 129 -11.63 9.17 -10.04
C ILE A 129 -11.83 7.78 -9.42
N VAL A 130 -13.06 7.48 -8.98
CA VAL A 130 -13.38 6.18 -8.39
C VAL A 130 -13.10 5.05 -9.38
N TYR A 131 -13.65 5.12 -10.59
CA TYR A 131 -13.45 4.07 -11.60
C TYR A 131 -12.02 4.00 -12.12
N LEU A 132 -11.32 5.13 -12.27
CA LEU A 132 -9.92 5.16 -12.64
C LEU A 132 -9.06 4.40 -11.61
N LEU A 133 -9.18 4.77 -10.33
CA LEU A 133 -8.42 4.12 -9.26
C LEU A 133 -8.82 2.67 -9.05
N LEU A 134 -10.11 2.34 -9.16
CA LEU A 134 -10.60 0.97 -9.09
C LEU A 134 -9.99 0.11 -10.20
N ALA A 135 -10.03 0.59 -11.45
CA ALA A 135 -9.44 -0.15 -12.57
C ALA A 135 -7.94 -0.37 -12.38
N LEU A 136 -7.19 0.68 -12.01
CA LEU A 136 -5.75 0.57 -11.76
C LEU A 136 -5.42 -0.37 -10.60
N SER A 137 -6.21 -0.31 -9.51
CA SER A 137 -6.01 -1.19 -8.36
C SER A 137 -6.25 -2.66 -8.72
N GLN A 138 -7.33 -2.96 -9.44
CA GLN A 138 -7.66 -4.33 -9.82
C GLN A 138 -6.71 -4.89 -10.88
N ILE A 139 -6.30 -4.09 -11.86
CA ILE A 139 -5.31 -4.51 -12.86
C ILE A 139 -3.99 -4.86 -12.17
N THR A 140 -3.48 -3.98 -11.30
CA THR A 140 -2.21 -4.24 -10.61
C THR A 140 -2.33 -5.41 -9.63
N TYR A 141 -3.46 -5.56 -8.93
CA TYR A 141 -3.72 -6.70 -8.06
C TYR A 141 -3.68 -8.04 -8.82
N ILE A 142 -4.38 -8.14 -9.95
CA ILE A 142 -4.39 -9.35 -10.78
C ILE A 142 -2.98 -9.67 -11.29
N LEU A 143 -2.24 -8.67 -11.79
CA LEU A 143 -0.86 -8.86 -12.24
C LEU A 143 0.04 -9.37 -11.11
N ILE A 144 -0.16 -8.87 -9.89
CA ILE A 144 0.58 -9.35 -8.73
C ILE A 144 0.18 -10.77 -8.37
N LEU A 145 -1.10 -11.14 -8.37
CA LEU A 145 -1.52 -12.52 -8.13
C LEU A 145 -0.89 -13.51 -9.11
N LEU A 146 -0.77 -13.13 -10.39
CA LEU A 146 -0.13 -13.97 -11.41
C LEU A 146 1.40 -14.13 -11.18
N THR A 147 2.04 -13.14 -10.57
CA THR A 147 3.49 -13.19 -10.27
C THR A 147 3.80 -13.82 -8.91
N LEU A 148 2.85 -13.78 -7.97
CA LEU A 148 3.00 -14.21 -6.59
C LEU A 148 3.54 -15.65 -6.44
N PRO A 149 3.07 -16.67 -7.21
CA PRO A 149 3.60 -18.04 -7.10
C PRO A 149 5.10 -18.15 -7.39
N LYS A 150 5.64 -17.28 -8.25
CA LYS A 150 7.08 -17.24 -8.53
C LYS A 150 7.84 -16.60 -7.36
N LEU A 151 7.32 -15.53 -6.78
CA LEU A 151 7.93 -14.83 -5.66
C LEU A 151 7.93 -15.68 -4.37
N LEU A 152 6.92 -16.51 -4.17
CA LEU A 152 6.82 -17.41 -3.01
C LEU A 152 7.83 -18.56 -3.04
N LYS A 153 8.45 -18.86 -4.21
CA LYS A 153 9.52 -19.86 -4.35
C LYS A 153 10.90 -19.33 -3.94
N LEU A 154 11.05 -18.03 -3.74
CA LEU A 154 12.31 -17.43 -3.32
C LEU A 154 12.68 -17.88 -1.89
N LYS A 155 13.97 -17.77 -1.56
CA LYS A 155 14.42 -17.86 -0.17
C LYS A 155 13.72 -16.78 0.65
N PHE A 156 13.61 -17.01 1.96
CA PHE A 156 13.05 -15.99 2.83
C PHE A 156 13.99 -14.78 2.91
N TYR A 157 13.41 -13.60 2.70
CA TYR A 157 14.04 -12.30 2.91
C TYR A 157 13.13 -11.42 3.76
N PRO A 158 13.67 -10.47 4.56
CA PRO A 158 12.85 -9.50 5.31
C PRO A 158 11.88 -8.71 4.42
N SER A 159 12.17 -8.56 3.13
CA SER A 159 11.29 -7.94 2.14
C SER A 159 9.98 -8.72 1.89
N TYR A 160 9.82 -9.93 2.43
CA TYR A 160 8.56 -10.67 2.44
C TYR A 160 7.42 -9.91 3.14
N SER A 161 7.75 -8.93 4.01
CA SER A 161 6.76 -8.00 4.55
C SER A 161 5.96 -7.27 3.46
N ALA A 162 6.52 -7.12 2.26
CA ALA A 162 5.83 -6.55 1.10
C ALA A 162 4.61 -7.38 0.62
N PHE A 163 4.47 -8.63 1.04
CA PHE A 163 3.30 -9.47 0.70
C PHE A 163 2.07 -9.19 1.59
N THR A 164 2.18 -8.34 2.62
CA THR A 164 1.09 -8.09 3.58
C THR A 164 0.24 -6.89 3.19
N PHE A 165 0.68 -5.69 3.52
CA PHE A 165 -0.07 -4.45 3.35
C PHE A 165 -0.66 -4.25 1.94
N PRO A 166 0.05 -4.50 0.83
CA PRO A 166 -0.47 -4.32 -0.51
C PRO A 166 -1.74 -5.12 -0.80
N LEU A 167 -1.79 -6.37 -0.36
CA LEU A 167 -2.95 -7.24 -0.56
C LEU A 167 -4.10 -6.88 0.39
N VAL A 168 -3.78 -6.45 1.61
CA VAL A 168 -4.79 -5.99 2.59
C VAL A 168 -5.46 -4.70 2.11
N ILE A 169 -4.70 -3.71 1.65
CA ILE A 169 -5.26 -2.42 1.23
C ILE A 169 -6.08 -2.56 -0.06
N SER A 170 -5.76 -3.53 -0.93
CA SER A 170 -6.58 -3.85 -2.10
C SER A 170 -7.97 -4.31 -1.67
N GLY A 171 -8.08 -5.29 -0.79
CA GLY A 171 -9.35 -5.78 -0.28
C GLY A 171 -10.16 -4.69 0.44
N ILE A 172 -9.48 -3.83 1.24
CA ILE A 172 -10.14 -2.70 1.91
C ILE A 172 -10.70 -1.72 0.89
N SER A 173 -9.92 -1.33 -0.12
CA SER A 173 -10.33 -0.37 -1.13
C SER A 173 -11.51 -0.87 -1.96
N LEU A 174 -11.49 -2.13 -2.36
CA LEU A 174 -12.59 -2.76 -3.10
C LEU A 174 -13.85 -2.85 -2.23
N LYS A 175 -13.73 -3.19 -0.95
CA LYS A 175 -14.85 -3.23 0.00
C LYS A 175 -15.52 -1.86 0.17
N LEU A 176 -14.71 -0.80 0.36
CA LEU A 176 -15.20 0.57 0.47
C LEU A 176 -15.90 1.02 -0.82
N THR A 177 -15.32 0.70 -1.97
CA THR A 177 -15.90 1.02 -3.27
C THR A 177 -17.21 0.28 -3.52
N ASN A 178 -17.25 -1.02 -3.18
CA ASN A 178 -18.49 -1.80 -3.28
C ASN A 178 -19.60 -1.22 -2.41
N ALA A 179 -19.31 -0.83 -1.17
CA ALA A 179 -20.28 -0.19 -0.28
C ALA A 179 -20.76 1.15 -0.86
N PHE A 180 -19.88 1.98 -1.39
CA PHE A 180 -20.21 3.25 -2.01
C PHE A 180 -21.13 3.07 -3.24
N LEU A 181 -20.78 2.18 -4.16
CA LEU A 181 -21.58 1.92 -5.36
C LEU A 181 -22.93 1.30 -5.03
N THR A 182 -23.00 0.42 -4.04
CA THR A 182 -24.26 -0.14 -3.54
C THR A 182 -25.20 0.94 -2.99
N ASN A 183 -24.67 1.88 -2.21
CA ASN A 183 -25.43 3.02 -1.68
C ASN A 183 -25.95 3.96 -2.78
N MET A 184 -25.30 3.99 -3.94
CA MET A 184 -25.77 4.71 -5.14
C MET A 184 -26.77 3.92 -5.98
N GLY A 185 -27.20 2.73 -5.55
CA GLY A 185 -28.10 1.87 -6.31
C GLY A 185 -27.41 1.01 -7.39
N ASN A 186 -26.09 1.11 -7.53
CA ASN A 186 -25.28 0.35 -8.50
C ASN A 186 -24.73 -0.93 -7.87
N THR A 187 -25.59 -1.87 -7.53
CA THR A 187 -25.17 -3.13 -6.90
C THR A 187 -24.62 -4.09 -7.95
N MET A 188 -23.34 -4.41 -7.84
CA MET A 188 -22.70 -5.45 -8.64
C MET A 188 -22.46 -6.71 -7.80
N ALA A 189 -23.23 -7.77 -8.06
CA ALA A 189 -23.08 -9.04 -7.32
C ALA A 189 -21.64 -9.58 -7.35
N LEU A 190 -20.92 -9.39 -8.47
CA LEU A 190 -19.54 -9.80 -8.64
C LEU A 190 -18.62 -9.18 -7.60
N PHE A 191 -18.79 -7.90 -7.26
CA PHE A 191 -17.91 -7.21 -6.30
C PHE A 191 -17.98 -7.81 -4.90
N LYS A 192 -19.12 -8.31 -4.47
CA LYS A 192 -19.27 -9.02 -3.20
C LYS A 192 -18.37 -10.27 -3.11
N TYR A 193 -18.26 -11.00 -4.21
CA TYR A 193 -17.39 -12.19 -4.27
C TYR A 193 -15.93 -11.82 -4.37
N LEU A 194 -15.59 -10.80 -5.17
CA LEU A 194 -14.20 -10.31 -5.29
C LEU A 194 -13.68 -9.77 -3.95
N VAL A 195 -14.49 -9.00 -3.22
CA VAL A 195 -14.11 -8.53 -1.86
C VAL A 195 -13.76 -9.71 -0.95
N LYS A 196 -14.62 -10.75 -0.91
CA LYS A 196 -14.34 -11.94 -0.08
C LYS A 196 -13.07 -12.67 -0.51
N LEU A 197 -12.82 -12.77 -1.82
CA LEU A 197 -11.62 -13.39 -2.36
C LEU A 197 -10.38 -12.60 -1.95
N GLU A 198 -10.37 -11.28 -2.11
CA GLU A 198 -9.24 -10.44 -1.73
C GLU A 198 -9.00 -10.45 -0.22
N GLU A 199 -10.06 -10.42 0.60
CA GLU A 199 -9.97 -10.57 2.06
C GLU A 199 -9.33 -11.92 2.43
N LEU A 200 -9.75 -13.01 1.79
CA LEU A 200 -9.18 -14.35 2.03
C LEU A 200 -7.69 -14.40 1.67
N VAL A 201 -7.34 -13.91 0.48
CA VAL A 201 -5.94 -13.85 0.02
C VAL A 201 -5.10 -13.02 0.99
N ALA A 202 -5.60 -11.87 1.43
CA ALA A 202 -4.91 -11.00 2.39
C ALA A 202 -4.64 -11.72 3.71
N VAL A 203 -5.65 -12.39 4.28
CA VAL A 203 -5.49 -13.15 5.55
C VAL A 203 -4.47 -14.27 5.39
N VAL A 204 -4.58 -15.07 4.33
CA VAL A 204 -3.64 -16.17 4.06
C VAL A 204 -2.22 -15.66 3.93
N MET A 205 -2.01 -14.56 3.20
CA MET A 205 -0.68 -14.01 2.98
C MET A 205 -0.09 -13.38 4.24
N VAL A 206 -0.89 -12.68 5.04
CA VAL A 206 -0.43 -12.14 6.34
C VAL A 206 0.01 -13.27 7.28
N LEU A 207 -0.79 -14.33 7.39
CA LEU A 207 -0.43 -15.49 8.20
C LEU A 207 0.81 -16.21 7.67
N TYR A 208 0.90 -16.41 6.36
CA TYR A 208 2.08 -17.00 5.73
C TYR A 208 3.35 -16.21 6.05
N VAL A 209 3.33 -14.89 5.88
CA VAL A 209 4.47 -14.02 6.18
C VAL A 209 4.83 -14.08 7.66
N LEU A 210 3.83 -14.03 8.55
CA LEU A 210 4.04 -14.17 10.00
C LEU A 210 4.79 -15.47 10.33
N PHE A 211 4.35 -16.61 9.79
CA PHE A 211 5.01 -17.89 10.00
C PHE A 211 6.44 -17.90 9.47
N ARG A 212 6.69 -17.30 8.30
CA ARG A 212 8.04 -17.20 7.73
C ARG A 212 8.97 -16.36 8.62
N TYR A 213 8.48 -15.24 9.20
CA TYR A 213 9.25 -14.44 10.13
C TYR A 213 9.52 -15.15 11.45
N ILE A 214 8.52 -15.80 12.03
CA ILE A 214 8.69 -16.60 13.25
C ILE A 214 9.76 -17.67 13.04
N ASN A 215 9.64 -18.45 11.97
CA ASN A 215 10.62 -19.49 11.65
C ASN A 215 12.03 -18.93 11.49
N PHE A 216 12.18 -17.81 10.76
CA PHE A 216 13.47 -17.14 10.58
C PHE A 216 14.09 -16.69 11.91
N LEU A 217 13.30 -16.12 12.81
CA LEU A 217 13.79 -15.63 14.10
C LEU A 217 14.22 -16.78 15.04
N PHE A 218 13.53 -17.92 15.01
CA PHE A 218 13.89 -19.05 15.85
C PHE A 218 15.07 -19.86 15.29
N THR A 219 15.14 -20.07 13.97
CA THR A 219 16.23 -20.81 13.33
C THR A 219 17.57 -20.08 13.44
N ASN A 220 17.59 -18.74 13.29
CA ASN A 220 18.82 -17.96 13.43
C ASN A 220 19.32 -17.83 14.89
N LYS A 221 18.49 -18.07 15.89
CA LYS A 221 18.95 -18.09 17.30
C LYS A 221 19.86 -19.29 17.61
N GLU A 222 19.71 -20.38 16.91
CA GLU A 222 20.57 -21.57 17.11
C GLU A 222 21.95 -21.40 16.48
N SER A 223 22.06 -20.66 15.36
CA SER A 223 23.35 -20.40 14.69
C SER A 223 24.23 -19.35 15.38
N ILE A 224 23.70 -18.56 16.33
CA ILE A 224 24.46 -17.57 17.13
C ILE A 224 24.96 -18.19 18.46
N LYS A 225 24.46 -19.38 18.84
CA LYS A 225 24.84 -20.09 20.06
C LYS A 225 25.82 -21.24 19.83
N SER A 226 26.17 -21.54 18.59
CA SER A 226 27.20 -22.48 18.18
C SER A 226 28.45 -21.74 17.70
#